data_bc4658a5545d46ce34edfd593202860d
#
_entry.id   bc4658a5545d46ce34edfd593202860d
#
_cell.length_a   1.000
_cell.length_b   1.000
_cell.length_c   1.000
_cell.angle_alpha   90.00
_cell.angle_beta   90.00
_cell.angle_gamma   90.00
#
_symmetry.space_group_name_H-M   'P 1'
#
loop_
_entity.id
_entity.type
_entity.pdbx_description
1 polymer ?
#
loop_
_entity_poly.entity_id
_entity_poly.type
_entity_poly.pdbx_seq_one_letter_code
_entity_poly.pdbx_strand_id
1 'polypeptide(L)'
;MRRRTETRPLFSQRVYEAVKEIPAGQVATYGEIAWRIGSPKAARQVGQALSHCKDPEIPCHRVVNAKGNTAPGFAEQAALLLAEGVPFLAEGRVDLKRCLEGRKRHERNER
;
A
#
# COMPACT_ATOMS: atom_id res chain seq x y z
N MET A 1 -28.28 -0.44 -18.62
CA MET A 1 -27.89 -0.14 -18.43
C MET A 1 -27.17 0.37 -17.53
N ARG A 2 -27.05 0.95 -17.00
CA ARG A 2 -26.40 1.49 -16.22
C ARG A 2 -26.41 0.94 -14.99
N ARG A 3 -27.17 0.34 -14.56
CA ARG A 3 -27.25 -0.17 -13.43
C ARG A 3 -26.24 -1.08 -13.12
N ARG A 4 -25.53 -1.66 -13.91
CA ARG A 4 -24.57 -2.49 -13.58
C ARG A 4 -23.48 -1.80 -12.93
N THR A 5 -23.23 -0.57 -13.08
CA THR A 5 -22.21 0.16 -12.38
C THR A 5 -22.48 0.26 -10.91
N GLU A 6 -23.71 0.05 -10.50
CA GLU A 6 -24.02 0.12 -9.10
C GLU A 6 -23.59 -1.09 -8.33
N THR A 7 -23.43 -2.21 -8.99
CA THR A 7 -23.03 -3.41 -8.29
C THR A 7 -21.56 -3.69 -8.39
N ARG A 8 -20.82 -2.83 -9.14
CA ARG A 8 -19.43 -3.00 -9.30
C ARG A 8 -18.71 -1.88 -8.65
N PRO A 9 -17.80 -2.14 -7.67
CA PRO A 9 -17.03 -1.06 -7.06
C PRO A 9 -16.17 -0.37 -8.11
N LEU A 10 -15.99 0.93 -7.94
CA LEU A 10 -15.07 1.67 -8.80
C LEU A 10 -13.67 1.19 -8.52
N PHE A 11 -12.77 1.39 -9.50
CA PHE A 11 -11.39 0.98 -9.36
C PHE A 11 -10.76 1.58 -8.10
N SER A 12 -10.95 2.88 -7.88
CA SER A 12 -10.37 3.52 -6.71
C SER A 12 -10.91 2.94 -5.41
N GLN A 13 -12.19 2.57 -5.38
CA GLN A 13 -12.75 1.97 -4.17
C GLN A 13 -12.10 0.63 -3.88
N ARG A 14 -11.82 -0.14 -4.92
CA ARG A 14 -11.16 -1.42 -4.75
C ARG A 14 -9.74 -1.24 -4.23
N VAL A 15 -9.05 -0.22 -4.74
CA VAL A 15 -7.71 0.11 -4.26
C VAL A 15 -7.76 0.47 -2.77
N TYR A 16 -8.70 1.33 -2.40
CA TYR A 16 -8.78 1.79 -1.01
C TYR A 16 -9.10 0.65 -0.05
N GLU A 17 -9.99 -0.25 -0.46
CA GLU A 17 -10.30 -1.39 0.39
C GLU A 17 -9.07 -2.28 0.59
N ALA A 18 -8.30 -2.51 -0.45
CA ALA A 18 -7.10 -3.32 -0.33
C ALA A 18 -6.07 -2.66 0.57
N VAL A 19 -5.93 -1.33 0.46
CA VAL A 19 -4.95 -0.59 1.27
C VAL A 19 -5.35 -0.59 2.73
N LYS A 20 -6.64 -0.55 3.01
CA LYS A 20 -7.10 -0.58 4.39
C LYS A 20 -6.68 -1.85 5.12
N GLU A 21 -6.42 -2.90 4.38
CA GLU A 21 -6.03 -4.16 5.00
C GLU A 21 -4.57 -4.24 5.38
N ILE A 22 -3.76 -3.26 5.02
CA ILE A 22 -2.35 -3.26 5.40
C ILE A 22 -2.23 -2.83 6.86
N PRO A 23 -1.74 -3.69 7.74
CA PRO A 23 -1.65 -3.29 9.16
C PRO A 23 -0.51 -2.32 9.40
N ALA A 24 -0.59 -1.61 10.51
CA ALA A 24 0.48 -0.71 10.91
C ALA A 24 1.78 -1.51 11.07
N GLY A 25 2.88 -0.92 10.63
CA GLY A 25 4.17 -1.58 10.68
C GLY A 25 4.48 -2.41 9.45
N GLN A 26 3.54 -2.51 8.52
CA GLN A 26 3.76 -3.24 7.28
C GLN A 26 3.55 -2.31 6.09
N VAL A 27 4.08 -2.71 4.95
CA VAL A 27 3.91 -1.95 3.71
C VAL A 27 3.55 -2.90 2.59
N ALA A 28 2.98 -2.35 1.53
CA ALA A 28 2.76 -3.07 0.28
C ALA A 28 3.28 -2.21 -0.85
N THR A 29 3.57 -2.82 -1.98
CA THR A 29 3.95 -2.05 -3.16
C THR A 29 2.72 -1.78 -4.00
N TYR A 30 2.82 -0.79 -4.89
CA TYR A 30 1.72 -0.51 -5.82
C TYR A 30 1.37 -1.75 -6.63
N GLY A 31 2.38 -2.52 -7.02
CA GLY A 31 2.14 -3.74 -7.78
C GLY A 31 1.42 -4.80 -6.97
N GLU A 32 1.73 -4.91 -5.68
CA GLU A 32 1.01 -5.85 -4.83
C GLU A 32 -0.46 -5.49 -4.69
N ILE A 33 -0.74 -4.21 -4.56
CA ILE A 33 -2.14 -3.77 -4.48
C ILE A 33 -2.86 -4.07 -5.80
N ALA A 34 -2.19 -3.78 -6.93
CA ALA A 34 -2.77 -4.06 -8.23
C ALA A 34 -3.08 -5.56 -8.37
N TRP A 35 -2.16 -6.39 -7.92
CA TRP A 35 -2.35 -7.82 -8.00
C TRP A 35 -3.53 -8.27 -7.13
N ARG A 36 -3.64 -7.73 -5.92
CA ARG A 36 -4.73 -8.10 -5.02
C ARG A 36 -6.10 -7.77 -5.56
N ILE A 37 -6.23 -6.68 -6.29
CA ILE A 37 -7.53 -6.29 -6.82
C ILE A 37 -7.79 -6.89 -8.19
N GLY A 38 -6.93 -7.82 -8.62
CA GLY A 38 -7.18 -8.54 -9.88
C GLY A 38 -6.76 -7.79 -11.12
N SER A 39 -5.94 -6.75 -10.99
CA SER A 39 -5.48 -5.94 -12.11
C SER A 39 -3.98 -5.79 -12.07
N PRO A 40 -3.23 -6.88 -12.26
CA PRO A 40 -1.78 -6.87 -11.99
C PRO A 40 -0.96 -5.89 -12.80
N LYS A 41 -1.50 -5.38 -13.90
CA LYS A 41 -0.79 -4.41 -14.72
C LYS A 41 -1.15 -2.98 -14.38
N ALA A 42 -1.92 -2.75 -13.32
CA ALA A 42 -2.46 -1.44 -13.02
C ALA A 42 -1.72 -0.70 -11.90
N ALA A 43 -0.43 -1.01 -11.68
CA ALA A 43 0.29 -0.37 -10.58
C ALA A 43 0.30 1.15 -10.68
N ARG A 44 0.45 1.70 -11.88
CA ARG A 44 0.44 3.15 -12.05
C ARG A 44 -0.91 3.73 -11.66
N GLN A 45 -1.98 3.07 -12.08
CA GLN A 45 -3.33 3.54 -11.76
C GLN A 45 -3.61 3.46 -10.27
N VAL A 46 -3.03 2.45 -9.58
CA VAL A 46 -3.12 2.38 -8.13
C VAL A 46 -2.48 3.61 -7.52
N GLY A 47 -1.29 3.98 -7.98
CA GLY A 47 -0.63 5.17 -7.49
C GLY A 47 -1.46 6.43 -7.70
N GLN A 48 -2.10 6.54 -8.87
CA GLN A 48 -2.94 7.69 -9.15
C GLN A 48 -4.15 7.74 -8.22
N ALA A 49 -4.78 6.60 -7.97
CA ALA A 49 -5.92 6.55 -7.07
C ALA A 49 -5.51 6.99 -5.67
N LEU A 50 -4.36 6.55 -5.20
CA LEU A 50 -3.91 6.92 -3.87
C LEU A 50 -3.53 8.39 -3.79
N SER A 51 -2.99 8.96 -4.85
CA SER A 51 -2.62 10.37 -4.83
C SER A 51 -3.84 11.28 -4.76
N HIS A 52 -5.01 10.78 -5.12
CA HIS A 52 -6.25 11.56 -5.06
C HIS A 52 -7.08 11.22 -3.80
N CYS A 53 -6.59 10.32 -2.97
CA CYS A 53 -7.34 9.92 -1.80
C CYS A 53 -7.30 11.01 -0.74
N LYS A 54 -8.46 11.40 -0.23
CA LYS A 54 -8.54 12.41 0.80
C LYS A 54 -9.07 11.87 2.12
N ASP A 55 -9.30 10.56 2.18
CA ASP A 55 -9.85 9.95 3.36
C ASP A 55 -8.72 9.60 4.33
N PRO A 56 -8.66 10.24 5.51
CA PRO A 56 -7.57 9.98 6.45
C PRO A 56 -7.57 8.57 7.01
N GLU A 57 -8.66 7.84 6.85
CA GLU A 57 -8.72 6.48 7.33
C GLU A 57 -8.08 5.47 6.39
N ILE A 58 -7.74 5.89 5.17
CA ILE A 58 -7.05 5.02 4.24
C ILE A 58 -5.55 5.21 4.46
N PRO A 59 -4.83 4.17 4.91
CA PRO A 59 -3.40 4.34 5.23
C PRO A 59 -2.53 4.34 3.96
N CYS A 60 -2.69 5.38 3.16
CA CYS A 60 -1.97 5.49 1.90
C CYS A 60 -0.46 5.49 2.09
N HIS A 61 0.01 5.92 3.27
CA HIS A 61 1.44 5.95 3.55
C HIS A 61 2.06 4.54 3.59
N ARG A 62 1.25 3.50 3.69
CA ARG A 62 1.77 2.13 3.75
C ARG A 62 1.97 1.52 2.37
N VAL A 63 1.87 2.32 1.31
CA VAL A 63 2.11 1.82 -0.05
C VAL A 63 3.33 2.54 -0.62
N VAL A 64 4.28 1.76 -1.12
CA VAL A 64 5.54 2.30 -1.66
C VAL A 64 5.78 1.67 -3.02
N ASN A 65 6.81 2.13 -3.73
CA ASN A 65 7.10 1.54 -5.03
C ASN A 65 7.89 0.24 -4.87
N ALA A 66 8.18 -0.42 -5.97
CA ALA A 66 8.83 -1.73 -5.95
C ALA A 66 10.23 -1.69 -5.35
N LYS A 67 10.85 -0.52 -5.28
CA LYS A 67 12.17 -0.37 -4.68
C LYS A 67 12.10 0.12 -3.24
N GLY A 68 10.91 0.33 -2.72
CA GLY A 68 10.74 0.81 -1.36
C GLY A 68 10.75 2.33 -1.22
N ASN A 69 10.76 3.06 -2.34
CA ASN A 69 10.75 4.52 -2.27
C ASN A 69 9.37 5.04 -1.93
N THR A 70 9.35 6.13 -1.17
CA THR A 70 8.09 6.80 -0.83
C THR A 70 7.59 7.61 -2.02
N ALA A 71 6.34 8.04 -1.95
CA ALA A 71 5.71 8.73 -3.07
C ALA A 71 6.18 10.16 -3.17
N PRO A 72 6.44 10.65 -4.38
CA PRO A 72 6.79 12.07 -4.56
C PRO A 72 5.64 12.93 -4.07
N GLY A 73 5.97 14.00 -3.39
CA GLY A 73 4.95 14.93 -2.92
C GLY A 73 4.24 14.52 -1.65
N PHE A 74 4.61 13.37 -1.08
CA PHE A 74 4.01 12.92 0.18
C PHE A 74 5.07 13.09 1.26
N ALA A 75 5.25 14.30 1.71
CA ALA A 75 6.38 14.64 2.58
C ALA A 75 6.38 13.91 3.91
N GLU A 76 5.21 13.60 4.45
CA GLU A 76 5.13 12.95 5.75
C GLU A 76 5.26 11.45 5.71
N GLN A 77 5.32 10.85 4.53
CA GLN A 77 5.20 9.40 4.43
C GLN A 77 6.28 8.67 5.23
N ALA A 78 7.52 9.09 5.08
CA ALA A 78 8.61 8.41 5.77
C ALA A 78 8.46 8.51 7.29
N ALA A 79 8.06 9.69 7.78
CA ALA A 79 7.90 9.87 9.22
C ALA A 79 6.77 8.99 9.76
N LEU A 80 5.69 8.86 9.01
CA LEU A 80 4.58 8.02 9.43
C LEU A 80 5.00 6.56 9.48
N LEU A 81 5.75 6.11 8.48
CA LEU A 81 6.21 4.72 8.46
C LEU A 81 7.21 4.46 9.57
N LEU A 82 8.14 5.39 9.80
CA LEU A 82 9.09 5.22 10.89
C LEU A 82 8.38 5.15 12.23
N ALA A 83 7.34 5.95 12.41
CA ALA A 83 6.57 5.92 13.66
C ALA A 83 5.88 4.58 13.86
N GLU A 84 5.60 3.86 12.78
CA GLU A 84 4.98 2.54 12.86
C GLU A 84 5.99 1.41 12.97
N GLY A 85 7.28 1.74 13.02
CA GLY A 85 8.30 0.72 13.18
C GLY A 85 8.77 0.07 11.89
N VAL A 86 8.44 0.65 10.73
CA VAL A 86 8.85 0.10 9.46
C VAL A 86 10.35 0.29 9.27
N PRO A 87 11.10 -0.76 8.93
CA PRO A 87 12.56 -0.63 8.77
C PRO A 87 12.92 0.09 7.48
N PHE A 88 13.92 0.95 7.56
CA PHE A 88 14.43 1.69 6.42
C PHE A 88 15.89 1.39 6.21
N LEU A 89 16.32 1.44 4.97
CA LEU A 89 17.74 1.38 4.63
C LEU A 89 18.38 2.75 4.88
N ALA A 90 19.71 2.75 5.03
CA ALA A 90 20.43 3.98 5.30
C ALA A 90 20.20 5.05 4.24
N GLU A 91 19.94 4.65 3.02
CA GLU A 91 19.73 5.61 1.95
C GLU A 91 18.32 6.19 1.92
N GLY A 92 17.46 5.80 2.84
CA GLY A 92 16.18 6.48 2.99
C GLY A 92 14.96 5.81 2.40
N ARG A 93 15.10 4.60 1.84
CA ARG A 93 13.94 3.88 1.32
C ARG A 93 13.62 2.73 2.25
N VAL A 94 12.39 2.25 2.16
CA VAL A 94 11.95 1.14 3.01
C VAL A 94 12.75 -0.11 2.71
N ASP A 95 13.14 -0.83 3.74
CA ASP A 95 13.85 -2.10 3.59
C ASP A 95 12.81 -3.19 3.37
N LEU A 96 12.44 -3.39 2.11
CA LEU A 96 11.37 -4.33 1.78
C LEU A 96 11.70 -5.76 2.15
N LYS A 97 12.98 -6.11 2.09
CA LYS A 97 13.38 -7.47 2.45
C LYS A 97 13.08 -7.75 3.91
N ARG A 98 13.39 -6.80 4.79
CA ARG A 98 13.12 -6.99 6.20
C ARG A 98 11.62 -6.98 6.49
N CYS A 99 10.88 -6.17 5.76
CA CYS A 99 9.43 -6.16 5.91
C CYS A 99 8.85 -7.52 5.56
N LEU A 100 9.33 -8.12 4.49
CA LEU A 100 8.85 -9.43 4.07
C LEU A 100 9.22 -10.49 5.07
N GLU A 101 10.45 -10.44 5.59
CA GLU A 101 10.88 -11.40 6.59
C GLU A 101 10.03 -11.30 7.86
N GLY A 102 9.70 -10.09 8.26
CA GLY A 102 8.84 -9.90 9.41
C GLY A 102 7.47 -10.49 9.22
N ARG A 103 6.91 -10.33 8.02
CA ARG A 103 5.61 -10.90 7.72
C ARG A 103 5.65 -12.42 7.79
N LYS A 104 6.69 -13.02 7.24
CA LYS A 104 6.80 -14.47 7.27
C LYS A 104 6.91 -14.99 8.69
N ARG A 105 7.66 -14.30 9.54
CA ARG A 105 7.78 -14.73 10.91
C ARG A 105 6.45 -14.61 11.64
N HIS A 106 5.71 -13.55 11.37
CA HIS A 106 4.42 -13.35 11.99
C HIS A 106 3.46 -14.45 11.58
N GLU A 107 3.46 -14.81 10.31
CA GLU A 107 2.59 -15.86 9.82
C GLU A 107 2.90 -17.19 10.47
N ARG A 108 4.18 -17.47 10.69
CA ARG A 108 4.53 -18.70 11.35
C ARG A 108 4.10 -18.73 12.79
N ASN A 109 4.17 -17.61 13.46
CA ASN A 109 3.77 -17.56 14.85
C ASN A 109 2.30 -17.75 15.06
N GLU A 110 1.51 -17.57 14.04
CA GLU A 110 0.10 -17.75 14.16
C GLU A 110 -0.34 -19.20 14.10
N ARG A 111 0.56 -20.08 13.78
CA ARG A 111 0.22 -21.48 13.75
C ARG A 111 0.48 -22.12 15.03
#